data_271b0aaab2fc821dcb17ece011aba127
#
_entry.id   271b0aaab2fc821dcb17ece011aba127
#
_cell.length_a   1.000
_cell.length_b   1.000
_cell.length_c   1.000
_cell.angle_alpha   90.00
_cell.angle_beta   90.00
_cell.angle_gamma   90.00
#
_symmetry.space_group_name_H-M   'P 1'
#
loop_
_entity.id
_entity.type
_entity.pdbx_description
1 polymer ?
#
loop_
_entity_poly.entity_id
_entity_poly.type
_entity_poly.pdbx_seq_one_letter_code
_entity_poly.pdbx_strand_id
1 'polypeptide(L)'
;MRLRRLLPLLCLVLAVSPRPAFADATLFIGTTSVSDSANASRQTTKGFAIGAGLLVVGIEFEYAQTAEDQERLGPSLRTGVGNVYVQTPVALAGLQFYATTGGGLYRERSTVTTTTDINKTGFTSNTGGGVKISLLGPLKARVDYRIFKLLGDKPSPTWRGTVQRLYAGVTLGF
;
A
#
# COMPACT_ATOMS: atom_id res chain seq x y z
N MET A 1 11.23 -35.38 -8.59
CA MET A 1 11.48 -35.06 -10.02
C MET A 1 10.28 -34.53 -10.83
N ARG A 2 9.07 -34.46 -10.28
CA ARG A 2 7.84 -34.05 -11.03
C ARG A 2 7.55 -32.55 -11.04
N LEU A 3 8.00 -31.81 -10.03
CA LEU A 3 7.74 -30.36 -9.89
C LEU A 3 8.43 -29.50 -10.98
N ARG A 4 9.62 -29.88 -11.41
CA ARG A 4 10.38 -29.16 -12.46
C ARG A 4 9.72 -29.19 -13.84
N ARG A 5 8.86 -30.19 -14.10
CA ARG A 5 8.12 -30.32 -15.38
C ARG A 5 6.78 -29.58 -15.37
N LEU A 6 6.24 -29.25 -14.20
CA LEU A 6 4.98 -28.51 -14.06
C LEU A 6 5.18 -27.00 -14.27
N LEU A 7 6.38 -26.48 -13.98
CA LEU A 7 6.67 -25.06 -14.12
C LEU A 7 6.56 -24.56 -15.57
N PRO A 8 7.19 -25.23 -16.58
CA PRO A 8 7.05 -24.79 -17.97
C PRO A 8 5.63 -24.99 -18.51
N LEU A 9 4.91 -26.01 -18.05
CA LEU A 9 3.51 -26.24 -18.43
C LEU A 9 2.61 -25.11 -17.88
N LEU A 10 2.83 -24.70 -16.64
CA LEU A 10 2.12 -23.57 -16.03
C LEU A 10 2.42 -22.25 -16.76
N CYS A 11 3.69 -22.01 -17.12
CA CYS A 11 4.08 -20.86 -17.92
C CYS A 11 3.46 -20.89 -19.33
N LEU A 12 3.38 -22.05 -19.96
CA LEU A 12 2.76 -22.21 -21.28
C LEU A 12 1.24 -21.96 -21.23
N VAL A 13 0.55 -22.47 -20.22
CA VAL A 13 -0.90 -22.23 -20.00
C VAL A 13 -1.18 -20.75 -19.75
N LEU A 14 -0.32 -20.05 -19.01
CA LEU A 14 -0.42 -18.62 -18.77
C LEU A 14 -0.13 -17.79 -20.03
N ALA A 15 0.74 -18.26 -20.93
CA ALA A 15 1.11 -17.56 -22.15
C ALA A 15 0.08 -17.72 -23.29
N VAL A 16 -0.69 -18.81 -23.31
CA VAL A 16 -1.62 -19.14 -24.42
C VAL A 16 -3.05 -18.61 -24.16
N SER A 17 -3.38 -18.22 -22.95
CA SER A 17 -4.70 -17.64 -22.68
C SER A 17 -4.68 -16.14 -22.98
N PRO A 18 -5.41 -15.62 -23.97
CA PRO A 18 -5.58 -14.18 -24.18
C PRO A 18 -6.48 -13.63 -23.06
N ARG A 19 -5.89 -13.38 -21.90
CA ARG A 19 -6.59 -12.79 -20.76
C ARG A 19 -6.22 -11.32 -20.70
N PRO A 20 -7.19 -10.44 -20.49
CA PRO A 20 -6.90 -9.02 -20.41
C PRO A 20 -5.93 -8.79 -19.23
N ALA A 21 -4.69 -8.48 -19.55
CA ALA A 21 -3.83 -7.78 -18.62
C ALA A 21 -4.52 -6.46 -18.34
N PHE A 22 -4.58 -6.06 -17.10
CA PHE A 22 -5.07 -4.73 -16.73
C PHE A 22 -3.93 -3.95 -16.06
N ALA A 23 -3.91 -2.67 -16.30
CA ALA A 23 -3.12 -1.74 -15.56
C ALA A 23 -4.05 -0.74 -14.87
N ASP A 24 -3.65 -0.26 -13.72
CA ASP A 24 -4.39 0.77 -13.01
C ASP A 24 -3.48 1.82 -12.38
N ALA A 25 -3.99 3.04 -12.31
CA ALA A 25 -3.36 4.14 -11.59
C ALA A 25 -4.35 4.70 -10.58
N THR A 26 -3.92 4.84 -9.35
CA THR A 26 -4.74 5.29 -8.22
C THR A 26 -4.13 6.54 -7.60
N LEU A 27 -4.95 7.55 -7.34
CA LEU A 27 -4.64 8.66 -6.46
C LEU A 27 -5.47 8.51 -5.19
N PHE A 28 -4.86 8.72 -4.04
CA PHE A 28 -5.56 8.54 -2.77
C PHE A 28 -5.21 9.58 -1.71
N ILE A 29 -6.15 9.75 -0.79
CA ILE A 29 -5.99 10.51 0.45
C ILE A 29 -6.56 9.69 1.61
N GLY A 30 -5.98 9.84 2.78
CA GLY A 30 -6.42 9.07 3.94
C GLY A 30 -5.77 9.51 5.23
N THR A 31 -5.80 8.62 6.20
CA THR A 31 -5.21 8.83 7.51
C THR A 31 -4.25 7.72 7.85
N THR A 32 -3.14 8.10 8.47
CA THR A 32 -2.19 7.17 9.09
C THR A 32 -2.30 7.34 10.60
N SER A 33 -2.50 6.24 11.29
CA SER A 33 -2.55 6.21 12.76
C SER A 33 -1.30 5.52 13.28
N VAL A 34 -0.70 6.11 14.30
CA VAL A 34 0.36 5.50 15.08
C VAL A 34 -0.24 4.89 16.32
N SER A 35 0.03 3.62 16.56
CA SER A 35 -0.48 2.92 17.73
C SER A 35 0.39 3.25 18.96
N ASP A 36 0.20 4.41 19.56
CA ASP A 36 0.67 4.64 20.91
C ASP A 36 -0.53 4.75 21.85
N SER A 37 -0.45 4.03 22.97
CA SER A 37 -1.56 3.81 23.91
C SER A 37 -2.04 5.05 24.65
N ALA A 38 -1.37 6.19 24.54
CA ALA A 38 -1.73 7.42 25.24
C ALA A 38 -2.22 8.54 24.31
N ASN A 39 -1.78 8.57 23.05
CA ASN A 39 -2.17 9.63 22.09
C ASN A 39 -2.17 9.06 20.67
N ALA A 40 -3.30 8.48 20.24
CA ALA A 40 -3.49 8.06 18.86
C ALA A 40 -3.49 9.28 17.94
N SER A 41 -2.32 9.68 17.47
CA SER A 41 -2.19 10.75 16.47
C SER A 41 -2.66 10.23 15.11
N ARG A 42 -3.68 10.86 14.55
CA ARG A 42 -4.13 10.61 13.17
C ARG A 42 -3.56 11.70 12.28
N GLN A 43 -2.69 11.32 11.36
CA GLN A 43 -2.06 12.24 10.43
C GLN A 43 -2.61 12.03 9.02
N THR A 44 -2.78 13.12 8.27
CA THR A 44 -3.24 13.06 6.88
C THR A 44 -2.16 12.46 6.00
N THR A 45 -2.55 11.50 5.17
CA THR A 45 -1.69 10.84 4.20
C THR A 45 -2.25 11.02 2.80
N LYS A 46 -1.40 11.29 1.84
CA LYS A 46 -1.71 11.36 0.41
C LYS A 46 -0.68 10.57 -0.38
N GLY A 47 -1.09 10.04 -1.52
CA GLY A 47 -0.18 9.27 -2.35
C GLY A 47 -0.79 8.81 -3.65
N PHE A 48 -0.02 7.98 -4.34
CA PHE A 48 -0.45 7.32 -5.56
C PHE A 48 0.01 5.87 -5.58
N ALA A 49 -0.67 5.06 -6.38
CA ALA A 49 -0.28 3.69 -6.67
C ALA A 49 -0.43 3.41 -8.16
N ILE A 50 0.45 2.58 -8.70
CA ILE A 50 0.40 2.09 -10.08
C ILE A 50 0.46 0.58 -10.01
N GLY A 51 -0.51 -0.08 -10.64
CA GLY A 51 -0.64 -1.53 -10.62
C GLY A 51 -0.75 -2.14 -12.00
N ALA A 52 -0.38 -3.40 -12.10
CA ALA A 52 -0.63 -4.24 -13.25
C ALA A 52 -0.93 -5.66 -12.79
N GLY A 53 -1.78 -6.36 -13.51
CA GLY A 53 -2.13 -7.71 -13.11
C GLY A 53 -2.80 -8.53 -14.19
N LEU A 54 -2.98 -9.79 -13.86
CA LEU A 54 -3.68 -10.78 -14.67
C LEU A 54 -4.81 -11.35 -13.82
N LEU A 55 -6.03 -11.16 -14.26
CA LEU A 55 -7.28 -11.69 -13.70
C LEU A 55 -7.39 -11.59 -12.16
N VAL A 56 -6.68 -12.43 -11.41
CA VAL A 56 -6.78 -12.55 -9.94
C VAL A 56 -5.52 -12.13 -9.20
N VAL A 57 -4.39 -12.00 -9.89
CA VAL A 57 -3.09 -11.67 -9.25
C VAL A 57 -2.48 -10.45 -9.93
N GLY A 58 -1.90 -9.57 -9.16
CA GLY A 58 -1.19 -8.42 -9.70
C GLY A 58 -0.08 -7.94 -8.78
N ILE A 59 0.64 -6.97 -9.30
CA ILE A 59 1.68 -6.24 -8.61
C ILE A 59 1.30 -4.77 -8.58
N GLU A 60 1.71 -4.07 -7.53
CA GLU A 60 1.44 -2.66 -7.34
C GLU A 60 2.64 -1.97 -6.72
N PHE A 61 3.02 -0.82 -7.23
CA PHE A 61 3.91 0.11 -6.56
C PHE A 61 3.08 1.22 -5.92
N GLU A 62 3.31 1.49 -4.65
CA GLU A 62 2.64 2.57 -3.91
C GLU A 62 3.67 3.54 -3.34
N TYR A 63 3.43 4.82 -3.53
CA TYR A 63 4.13 5.89 -2.85
C TYR A 63 3.15 6.71 -2.03
N ALA A 64 3.48 6.95 -0.76
CA ALA A 64 2.65 7.75 0.13
C ALA A 64 3.48 8.67 1.01
N GLN A 65 2.90 9.82 1.30
CA GLN A 65 3.45 10.83 2.18
C GLN A 65 2.42 11.17 3.26
N THR A 66 2.82 11.00 4.52
CA THR A 66 2.08 11.42 5.71
C THR A 66 2.61 12.76 6.15
N ALA A 67 1.72 13.73 6.36
CA ALA A 67 2.07 15.07 6.82
C ALA A 67 2.61 15.03 8.26
N GLU A 68 3.48 15.95 8.61
CA GLU A 68 3.94 16.19 9.97
C GLU A 68 2.82 16.82 10.79
N ASP A 69 2.65 16.38 12.03
CA ASP A 69 1.74 17.00 13.01
C ASP A 69 2.59 17.70 14.07
N GLN A 70 2.76 19.00 13.92
CA GLN A 70 3.60 19.80 14.82
C GLN A 70 2.98 19.95 16.21
N GLU A 71 1.64 19.91 16.34
CA GLU A 71 0.97 20.05 17.64
C GLU A 71 1.15 18.81 18.52
N ARG A 72 1.26 17.63 17.87
CA ARG A 72 1.37 16.34 18.56
C ARG A 72 2.73 15.68 18.40
N LEU A 73 3.73 16.44 17.91
CA LEU A 73 5.08 15.95 17.65
C LEU A 73 5.12 14.67 16.77
N GLY A 74 4.13 14.55 15.87
CA GLY A 74 4.03 13.45 14.94
C GLY A 74 4.96 13.64 13.74
N PRO A 75 5.99 12.79 13.56
CA PRO A 75 6.93 12.95 12.45
C PRO A 75 6.26 12.71 11.10
N SER A 76 6.78 13.33 10.04
CA SER A 76 6.38 13.02 8.69
C SER A 76 6.91 11.64 8.28
N LEU A 77 6.11 10.88 7.54
CA LEU A 77 6.47 9.55 7.06
C LEU A 77 6.27 9.48 5.54
N ARG A 78 7.31 9.08 4.82
CA ARG A 78 7.23 8.74 3.41
C ARG A 78 7.46 7.25 3.25
N THR A 79 6.66 6.59 2.43
CA THR A 79 6.80 5.16 2.12
C THR A 79 6.79 4.95 0.62
N GLY A 80 7.70 4.09 0.14
CA GLY A 80 7.69 3.56 -1.22
C GLY A 80 7.73 2.05 -1.13
N VAL A 81 6.68 1.37 -1.57
CA VAL A 81 6.52 -0.08 -1.39
C VAL A 81 6.07 -0.76 -2.68
N GLY A 82 6.64 -1.94 -2.93
CA GLY A 82 6.18 -2.88 -3.93
C GLY A 82 5.29 -3.94 -3.28
N ASN A 83 4.15 -4.21 -3.88
CA ASN A 83 3.13 -5.11 -3.35
C ASN A 83 2.77 -6.18 -4.37
N VAL A 84 2.40 -7.34 -3.89
CA VAL A 84 1.65 -8.36 -4.63
C VAL A 84 0.23 -8.34 -4.08
N TYR A 85 -0.76 -8.46 -4.93
CA TYR A 85 -2.14 -8.56 -4.50
C TYR A 85 -2.89 -9.68 -5.20
N VAL A 86 -3.89 -10.19 -4.53
CA VAL A 86 -4.90 -11.11 -5.07
C VAL A 86 -6.25 -10.42 -4.99
N GLN A 87 -7.05 -10.54 -6.05
CA GLN A 87 -8.36 -9.90 -6.14
C GLN A 87 -9.42 -10.87 -6.64
N THR A 88 -10.68 -10.56 -6.36
CA THR A 88 -11.79 -11.34 -6.92
C THR A 88 -11.78 -11.23 -8.45
N PRO A 89 -11.94 -12.35 -9.17
CA PRO A 89 -11.82 -12.38 -10.65
C PRO A 89 -12.91 -11.58 -11.36
N VAL A 90 -14.05 -11.42 -10.70
CA VAL A 90 -15.21 -10.68 -11.21
C VAL A 90 -15.69 -9.73 -10.13
N ALA A 91 -16.08 -8.53 -10.52
CA ALA A 91 -16.72 -7.59 -9.62
C ALA A 91 -18.13 -8.11 -9.31
N LEU A 92 -18.38 -8.43 -8.04
CA LEU A 92 -19.70 -8.81 -7.52
C LEU A 92 -20.52 -7.53 -7.30
N ALA A 93 -21.55 -7.32 -8.09
CA ALA A 93 -22.37 -6.09 -8.04
C ALA A 93 -21.54 -4.79 -8.14
N GLY A 94 -20.48 -4.78 -8.95
CA GLY A 94 -19.58 -3.64 -9.09
C GLY A 94 -18.48 -3.53 -8.03
N LEU A 95 -18.44 -4.46 -7.07
CA LEU A 95 -17.44 -4.50 -5.99
C LEU A 95 -16.36 -5.54 -6.29
N GLN A 96 -15.10 -5.15 -6.26
CA GLN A 96 -13.96 -6.03 -6.41
C GLN A 96 -13.10 -5.97 -5.13
N PHE A 97 -13.08 -7.05 -4.39
CA PHE A 97 -12.28 -7.17 -3.17
C PHE A 97 -10.86 -7.64 -3.50
N TYR A 98 -9.90 -7.19 -2.72
CA TYR A 98 -8.52 -7.64 -2.84
C TYR A 98 -7.81 -7.67 -1.49
N ALA A 99 -6.79 -8.52 -1.40
CA ALA A 99 -5.82 -8.57 -0.32
C ALA A 99 -4.43 -8.31 -0.90
N THR A 100 -3.58 -7.65 -0.15
CA THR A 100 -2.26 -7.23 -0.60
C THR A 100 -1.22 -7.41 0.49
N THR A 101 0.00 -7.72 0.07
CA THR A 101 1.17 -7.74 0.95
C THR A 101 2.39 -7.30 0.16
N GLY A 102 3.36 -6.73 0.86
CA GLY A 102 4.56 -6.26 0.19
C GLY A 102 5.60 -5.69 1.14
N GLY A 103 6.58 -5.03 0.55
CA GLY A 103 7.65 -4.40 1.30
C GLY A 103 8.33 -3.29 0.50
N GLY A 104 9.13 -2.51 1.19
CA GLY A 104 9.83 -1.40 0.57
C GLY A 104 10.62 -0.59 1.58
N LEU A 105 10.72 0.69 1.31
CA LEU A 105 11.47 1.63 2.11
C LEU A 105 10.55 2.66 2.75
N TYR A 106 10.90 3.08 3.94
CA TYR A 106 10.31 4.26 4.57
C TYR A 106 11.39 5.28 4.91
N ARG A 107 10.98 6.53 4.93
CA ARG A 107 11.77 7.66 5.41
C ARG A 107 10.94 8.46 6.38
N GLU A 108 11.43 8.57 7.60
CA GLU A 108 10.89 9.38 8.67
C GLU A 108 11.68 10.68 8.75
N ARG A 109 10.96 11.78 8.94
CA ARG A 109 11.55 13.07 9.25
C ARG A 109 10.80 13.68 10.42
N SER A 110 11.53 13.99 11.49
CA SER A 110 11.00 14.66 12.68
C SER A 110 11.76 15.95 12.91
N THR A 111 11.06 17.04 13.04
CA THR A 111 11.61 18.34 13.43
C THR A 111 11.34 18.52 14.92
N VAL A 112 12.07 17.78 15.76
CA VAL A 112 12.01 17.94 17.21
C VAL A 112 12.99 19.02 17.61
N THR A 113 12.49 20.22 17.88
CA THR A 113 13.22 21.38 18.40
C THR A 113 14.42 21.83 17.56
N THR A 114 14.51 23.10 17.30
CA THR A 114 15.45 23.99 16.62
C THR A 114 16.88 23.51 16.24
N THR A 115 17.30 22.28 16.58
CA THR A 115 18.73 21.90 16.45
C THR A 115 18.99 20.49 15.91
N THR A 116 17.99 19.59 15.78
CA THR A 116 18.28 18.22 15.34
C THR A 116 17.21 17.68 14.40
N ASP A 117 17.49 17.74 13.09
CA ASP A 117 16.74 17.02 12.04
C ASP A 117 17.05 15.52 12.13
N ILE A 118 16.14 14.74 12.65
CA ILE A 118 16.26 13.27 12.62
C ILE A 118 15.71 12.78 11.29
N ASN A 119 16.60 12.37 10.39
CA ASN A 119 16.29 11.71 9.12
C ASN A 119 16.58 10.21 9.28
N LYS A 120 15.54 9.41 9.35
CA LYS A 120 15.68 7.96 9.46
C LYS A 120 15.10 7.27 8.24
N THR A 121 15.88 6.39 7.63
CA THR A 121 15.44 5.55 6.51
C THR A 121 15.58 4.09 6.92
N GLY A 122 14.59 3.27 6.60
CA GLY A 122 14.61 1.85 6.92
C GLY A 122 13.70 1.05 5.98
N PHE A 123 13.68 -0.26 6.22
CA PHE A 123 12.79 -1.16 5.50
C PHE A 123 11.42 -1.22 6.16
N THR A 124 10.39 -1.43 5.36
CA THR A 124 9.02 -1.66 5.83
C THR A 124 8.40 -2.84 5.11
N SER A 125 7.59 -3.59 5.82
CA SER A 125 6.65 -4.54 5.23
C SER A 125 5.22 -4.06 5.45
N ASN A 126 4.31 -4.44 4.58
CA ASN A 126 2.90 -4.13 4.73
C ASN A 126 2.01 -5.31 4.38
N THR A 127 0.84 -5.32 4.98
CA THR A 127 -0.23 -6.26 4.68
C THR A 127 -1.56 -5.53 4.83
N GLY A 128 -2.51 -5.84 3.98
CA GLY A 128 -3.81 -5.20 4.03
C GLY A 128 -4.77 -5.71 2.96
N GLY A 129 -5.77 -4.91 2.68
CA GLY A 129 -6.74 -5.18 1.65
C GLY A 129 -7.74 -4.06 1.52
N GLY A 130 -8.59 -4.19 0.53
CA GLY A 130 -9.55 -3.16 0.22
C GLY A 130 -10.62 -3.60 -0.76
N VAL A 131 -11.37 -2.62 -1.19
CA VAL A 131 -12.41 -2.79 -2.19
C VAL A 131 -12.28 -1.72 -3.27
N LYS A 132 -12.39 -2.14 -4.52
CA LYS A 132 -12.56 -1.27 -5.69
C LYS A 132 -14.03 -1.30 -6.08
N ILE A 133 -14.64 -0.14 -6.22
CA ILE A 133 -16.05 0.05 -6.56
C ILE A 133 -16.11 0.63 -7.97
N SER A 134 -16.67 -0.09 -8.91
CA SER A 134 -16.83 0.38 -10.30
C SER A 134 -17.82 1.55 -10.33
N LEU A 135 -17.41 2.69 -10.88
CA LEU A 135 -18.24 3.88 -11.04
C LEU A 135 -18.77 4.01 -12.46
N LEU A 136 -17.91 4.42 -13.39
CA LEU A 136 -18.25 4.67 -14.79
C LEU A 136 -17.05 4.30 -15.67
N GLY A 137 -17.27 3.39 -16.62
CA GLY A 137 -16.20 2.96 -17.53
C GLY A 137 -14.96 2.48 -16.78
N PRO A 138 -13.78 3.05 -17.06
CA PRO A 138 -12.53 2.64 -16.43
C PRO A 138 -12.35 3.22 -15.03
N LEU A 139 -13.27 4.07 -14.56
CA LEU A 139 -13.14 4.78 -13.29
C LEU A 139 -13.70 3.93 -12.14
N LYS A 140 -12.90 3.78 -11.08
CA LYS A 140 -13.27 3.05 -9.85
C LYS A 140 -12.97 3.91 -8.63
N ALA A 141 -13.85 3.86 -7.63
CA ALA A 141 -13.47 4.28 -6.28
C ALA A 141 -12.73 3.15 -5.59
N ARG A 142 -11.79 3.48 -4.71
CA ARG A 142 -11.01 2.51 -3.95
C ARG A 142 -11.00 2.89 -2.47
N VAL A 143 -11.24 1.91 -1.60
CA VAL A 143 -11.03 2.04 -0.15
C VAL A 143 -10.08 0.95 0.28
N ASP A 144 -9.08 1.31 1.08
CA ASP A 144 -7.96 0.44 1.42
C ASP A 144 -7.57 0.58 2.89
N TYR A 145 -7.28 -0.52 3.54
CA TYR A 145 -6.74 -0.56 4.89
C TYR A 145 -5.45 -1.38 4.91
N ARG A 146 -4.38 -0.79 5.43
CA ARG A 146 -3.06 -1.44 5.52
C ARG A 146 -2.41 -1.27 6.87
N ILE A 147 -1.70 -2.30 7.26
CA ILE A 147 -0.83 -2.32 8.42
C ILE A 147 0.61 -2.40 7.93
N PHE A 148 1.41 -1.42 8.31
CA PHE A 148 2.84 -1.37 8.03
C PHE A 148 3.62 -1.75 9.27
N LYS A 149 4.66 -2.57 9.09
CA LYS A 149 5.68 -2.85 10.11
C LYS A 149 6.97 -2.17 9.68
N LEU A 150 7.43 -1.23 10.47
CA LEU A 150 8.69 -0.53 10.24
C LEU A 150 9.81 -1.37 10.83
N LEU A 151 10.73 -1.82 9.97
CA LEU A 151 11.86 -2.66 10.31
C LEU A 151 13.10 -1.79 10.39
N GLY A 152 13.70 -1.62 11.55
CA GLY A 152 14.92 -0.81 11.74
C GLY A 152 15.41 -0.85 13.16
N ASP A 153 16.70 -0.58 13.35
CA ASP A 153 17.36 -0.53 14.65
C ASP A 153 16.82 0.64 15.47
N LYS A 154 15.98 0.33 16.42
CA LYS A 154 15.24 1.18 17.36
C LYS A 154 14.17 2.05 16.68
N PRO A 155 12.90 1.77 16.96
CA PRO A 155 11.83 2.69 16.62
C PRO A 155 12.14 4.05 17.27
N SER A 156 11.82 5.13 16.56
CA SER A 156 11.67 6.44 17.19
C SER A 156 10.77 6.29 18.41
N PRO A 157 11.00 7.04 19.51
CA PRO A 157 10.13 6.99 20.68
C PRO A 157 8.65 7.25 20.35
N THR A 158 8.36 7.84 19.21
CA THR A 158 7.03 8.15 18.69
C THR A 158 6.43 7.06 17.79
N TRP A 159 7.24 6.21 17.12
CA TRP A 159 6.77 5.16 16.21
C TRP A 159 7.05 3.78 16.80
N ARG A 160 6.05 3.11 17.33
CA ARG A 160 6.16 1.74 17.89
C ARG A 160 6.23 0.64 16.83
N GLY A 161 6.89 0.87 15.72
CA GLY A 161 7.13 -0.15 14.71
C GLY A 161 5.89 -0.60 13.90
N THR A 162 4.68 -0.25 14.31
CA THR A 162 3.44 -0.61 13.59
C THR A 162 2.60 0.63 13.31
N VAL A 163 2.26 0.80 12.04
CA VAL A 163 1.51 1.94 11.51
C VAL A 163 0.29 1.42 10.76
N GLN A 164 -0.88 1.96 11.06
CA GLN A 164 -2.11 1.63 10.38
C GLN A 164 -2.48 2.78 9.43
N ARG A 165 -2.88 2.44 8.21
CA ARG A 165 -3.29 3.40 7.19
C ARG A 165 -4.65 3.02 6.64
N LEU A 166 -5.58 3.98 6.66
CA LEU A 166 -6.87 3.89 5.98
C LEU A 166 -6.93 5.01 4.95
N TYR A 167 -7.21 4.68 3.71
CA TYR A 167 -7.36 5.68 2.66
C TYR A 167 -8.48 5.37 1.69
N ALA A 168 -8.95 6.43 1.03
CA ALA A 168 -9.87 6.37 -0.08
C ALA A 168 -9.23 7.04 -1.30
N GLY A 169 -9.54 6.54 -2.47
CA GLY A 169 -8.93 7.04 -3.70
C GLY A 169 -9.78 6.79 -4.93
N VAL A 170 -9.29 7.32 -6.03
CA VAL A 170 -9.85 7.12 -7.37
C VAL A 170 -8.83 6.36 -8.20
N THR A 171 -9.28 5.30 -8.83
CA THR A 171 -8.48 4.43 -9.70
C THR A 171 -8.98 4.55 -11.14
N LEU A 172 -8.06 4.79 -12.06
CA LEU A 172 -8.27 4.71 -13.50
C LEU A 172 -7.68 3.39 -13.98
N GLY A 173 -8.51 2.52 -14.55
CA GLY A 173 -8.10 1.27 -15.17
C GLY A 173 -7.93 1.41 -16.68
N PHE A 174 -6.96 0.72 -17.27
CA PHE A 174 -6.70 0.69 -18.72
C PHE A 174 -6.04 -0.62 -19.15
#